data_269369b4d68865096717fb3049ddaadd
#
_entry.id   269369b4d68865096717fb3049ddaadd
#
_cell.length_a   1.000
_cell.length_b   1.000
_cell.length_c   1.000
_cell.angle_alpha   90.00
_cell.angle_beta   90.00
_cell.angle_gamma   90.00
#
_symmetry.space_group_name_H-M   'P 1'
#
loop_
_entity.id
_entity.type
_entity.pdbx_description
1 polymer ?
#
loop_
_entity_poly.entity_id
_entity_poly.type
_entity_poly.pdbx_seq_one_letter_code
_entity_poly.pdbx_strand_id
1 'polypeptide(L)'
;TFRAVMAALTALLIGLVAGPRVIRRLTELKIGQPIRTDGMETHHVKSGTPTMGGVLILAALSISTLLWFDLSNRFVWIVLVVTLGFGAIGWADDWRKVVNKDPNGMRSREKYMWQSIIGLLAALYLVFSISESNNYKVLELFVSWVRSGFDVNLPTQAGLLLPFFKEVSYPLGVLGFVIMTYLVIVGASNAVNLTDGLDGLAIMPVVMVGSALGVFAYVTGNAFYAKYLFLPHIPGAGELLIFCSAMAGAGLAFLWFNTYPAQVFMGDVGALALGGALGTIAVIV
;
A
#
# COMPACT_ATOMS: atom_id res chain seq x y z
N THR A 1 12.63 -14.71 -8.06
CA THR A 1 11.89 -15.56 -7.08
C THR A 1 12.65 -15.78 -5.77
N PHE A 2 13.97 -16.10 -5.78
CA PHE A 2 14.74 -16.28 -4.55
C PHE A 2 14.65 -15.06 -3.62
N ARG A 3 14.94 -13.85 -4.12
CA ARG A 3 14.83 -12.60 -3.35
C ARG A 3 13.42 -12.36 -2.76
N ALA A 4 12.38 -12.75 -3.48
CA ALA A 4 11.01 -12.63 -2.99
C ALA A 4 10.73 -13.55 -1.78
N VAL A 5 11.18 -14.81 -1.84
CA VAL A 5 11.08 -15.74 -0.71
C VAL A 5 11.86 -15.22 0.49
N MET A 6 13.08 -14.76 0.27
CA MET A 6 13.91 -14.19 1.34
C MET A 6 13.30 -12.92 1.95
N ALA A 7 12.65 -12.09 1.12
CA ALA A 7 11.93 -10.91 1.61
C ALA A 7 10.75 -11.30 2.50
N ALA A 8 9.96 -12.29 2.11
CA ALA A 8 8.86 -12.79 2.94
C ALA A 8 9.37 -13.34 4.28
N LEU A 9 10.40 -14.19 4.25
CA LEU A 9 10.97 -14.77 5.47
C LEU A 9 11.62 -13.72 6.38
N THR A 10 12.31 -12.74 5.81
CA THR A 10 12.93 -11.65 6.57
C THR A 10 11.86 -10.80 7.24
N ALA A 11 10.80 -10.40 6.51
CA ALA A 11 9.71 -9.62 7.08
C ALA A 11 8.95 -10.40 8.17
N LEU A 12 8.70 -11.69 7.94
CA LEU A 12 8.08 -12.59 8.92
C LEU A 12 8.93 -12.67 10.20
N LEU A 13 10.23 -12.90 10.06
CA LEU A 13 11.16 -13.00 11.19
C LEU A 13 11.23 -11.69 11.98
N ILE A 14 11.38 -10.55 11.29
CA ILE A 14 11.39 -9.23 11.94
C ILE A 14 10.09 -9.02 12.72
N GLY A 15 8.94 -9.30 12.10
CA GLY A 15 7.64 -9.14 12.74
C GLY A 15 7.46 -10.00 13.99
N LEU A 16 7.83 -11.28 13.92
CA LEU A 16 7.72 -12.21 15.06
C LEU A 16 8.69 -11.88 16.20
N VAL A 17 9.95 -11.51 15.88
CA VAL A 17 10.96 -11.19 16.90
C VAL A 17 10.75 -9.82 17.53
N ALA A 18 10.38 -8.81 16.73
CA ALA A 18 10.15 -7.46 17.25
C ALA A 18 8.76 -7.31 17.88
N GLY A 19 7.77 -8.11 17.43
CA GLY A 19 6.37 -8.00 17.86
C GLY A 19 6.17 -7.92 19.37
N PRO A 20 6.66 -8.88 20.17
CA PRO A 20 6.46 -8.85 21.62
C PRO A 20 7.04 -7.60 22.31
N ARG A 21 8.18 -7.10 21.79
CA ARG A 21 8.80 -5.86 22.32
C ARG A 21 7.98 -4.62 21.97
N VAL A 22 7.51 -4.54 20.73
CA VAL A 22 6.69 -3.42 20.25
C VAL A 22 5.36 -3.40 21.01
N ILE A 23 4.66 -4.54 21.11
CA ILE A 23 3.39 -4.64 21.81
C ILE A 23 3.54 -4.21 23.27
N ARG A 24 4.57 -4.70 23.97
CA ARG A 24 4.84 -4.30 25.35
C ARG A 24 5.05 -2.80 25.49
N ARG A 25 5.83 -2.18 24.61
CA ARG A 25 6.05 -0.72 24.61
C ARG A 25 4.76 0.07 24.35
N LEU A 26 3.95 -0.37 23.38
CA LEU A 26 2.66 0.25 23.10
C LEU A 26 1.71 0.16 24.31
N THR A 27 1.71 -0.97 25.01
CA THR A 27 0.93 -1.16 26.24
C THR A 27 1.43 -0.27 27.38
N GLU A 28 2.75 -0.18 27.59
CA GLU A 28 3.36 0.69 28.62
C GLU A 28 3.04 2.18 28.39
N LEU A 29 3.01 2.61 27.14
CA LEU A 29 2.63 3.96 26.74
C LEU A 29 1.12 4.22 26.83
N LYS A 30 0.32 3.22 27.25
CA LYS A 30 -1.15 3.27 27.31
C LYS A 30 -1.78 3.71 25.99
N ILE A 31 -1.21 3.27 24.88
CA ILE A 31 -1.69 3.55 23.53
C ILE A 31 -2.89 2.64 23.23
N GLY A 32 -3.97 2.76 24.01
CA GLY A 32 -5.24 2.06 23.80
C GLY A 32 -6.28 3.00 23.21
N GLN A 33 -7.10 2.48 22.29
CA GLN A 33 -8.24 3.27 21.79
C GLN A 33 -9.29 3.44 22.90
N PRO A 34 -9.83 4.65 23.11
CA PRO A 34 -11.04 4.81 23.89
C PRO A 34 -12.17 4.07 23.16
N ILE A 35 -12.80 3.10 23.85
CA ILE A 35 -13.91 2.32 23.28
C ILE A 35 -15.11 3.26 23.14
N ARG A 36 -15.73 3.28 21.95
CA ARG A 36 -17.01 3.96 21.76
C ARG A 36 -18.07 3.27 22.61
N THR A 37 -18.81 4.06 23.38
CA THR A 37 -19.87 3.59 24.26
C THR A 37 -21.05 2.95 23.52
N ASP A 38 -21.15 3.18 22.20
CA ASP A 38 -22.24 2.70 21.34
C ASP A 38 -21.92 1.37 20.65
N GLY A 39 -20.80 0.67 21.02
CA GLY A 39 -20.38 -0.60 20.44
C GLY A 39 -21.00 -1.82 21.09
N MET A 40 -20.94 -3.00 20.43
CA MET A 40 -21.38 -4.28 20.98
C MET A 40 -20.67 -4.58 22.31
N GLU A 41 -21.35 -5.28 23.24
CA GLU A 41 -20.81 -5.64 24.57
C GLU A 41 -19.46 -6.38 24.51
N THR A 42 -19.21 -7.13 23.44
CA THR A 42 -17.93 -7.81 23.18
C THR A 42 -16.75 -6.84 23.01
N HIS A 43 -16.99 -5.57 22.69
CA HIS A 43 -15.95 -4.55 22.58
C HIS A 43 -15.46 -4.06 23.95
N HIS A 44 -16.28 -4.14 25.00
CA HIS A 44 -15.88 -3.73 26.35
C HIS A 44 -14.80 -4.63 26.96
N VAL A 45 -14.73 -5.90 26.54
CA VAL A 45 -13.69 -6.86 26.99
C VAL A 45 -12.31 -6.50 26.43
N LYS A 46 -12.24 -5.70 25.36
CA LYS A 46 -11.02 -5.29 24.66
C LYS A 46 -10.42 -3.98 25.19
N SER A 47 -10.98 -3.45 26.29
CA SER A 47 -10.43 -2.26 26.96
C SER A 47 -9.00 -2.53 27.43
N GLY A 48 -8.02 -1.85 26.81
CA GLY A 48 -6.60 -1.99 27.15
C GLY A 48 -5.73 -2.62 26.05
N THR A 49 -6.32 -3.19 24.99
CA THR A 49 -5.53 -3.66 23.84
C THR A 49 -4.89 -2.46 23.12
N PRO A 50 -3.55 -2.44 22.95
CA PRO A 50 -2.87 -1.34 22.29
C PRO A 50 -3.23 -1.26 20.79
N THR A 51 -3.28 -0.05 20.27
CA THR A 51 -3.39 0.26 18.83
C THR A 51 -2.02 0.65 18.25
N MET A 52 -1.98 1.05 16.97
CA MET A 52 -0.77 1.43 16.22
C MET A 52 0.17 0.24 15.91
N GLY A 53 -0.32 -0.99 15.95
CA GLY A 53 0.45 -2.18 15.55
C GLY A 53 0.91 -2.14 14.09
N GLY A 54 0.29 -1.32 13.25
CA GLY A 54 0.72 -1.05 11.89
C GLY A 54 2.17 -0.58 11.77
N VAL A 55 2.73 0.06 12.80
CA VAL A 55 4.15 0.44 12.83
C VAL A 55 5.06 -0.79 12.71
N LEU A 56 4.70 -1.90 13.36
CA LEU A 56 5.44 -3.15 13.24
C LEU A 56 5.42 -3.69 11.80
N ILE A 57 4.24 -3.66 11.17
CA ILE A 57 4.07 -4.09 9.78
C ILE A 57 4.95 -3.23 8.86
N LEU A 58 4.85 -1.90 8.98
CA LEU A 58 5.60 -0.97 8.13
C LEU A 58 7.11 -1.08 8.33
N ALA A 59 7.58 -1.28 9.55
CA ALA A 59 9.00 -1.49 9.83
C ALA A 59 9.50 -2.80 9.20
N ALA A 60 8.80 -3.92 9.42
CA ALA A 60 9.17 -5.22 8.86
C ALA A 60 9.13 -5.20 7.32
N LEU A 61 8.08 -4.64 6.73
CA LEU A 61 7.92 -4.48 5.30
C LEU A 61 9.03 -3.62 4.70
N SER A 62 9.27 -2.43 5.25
CA SER A 62 10.25 -1.48 4.69
C SER A 62 11.67 -2.00 4.78
N ILE A 63 12.07 -2.54 5.95
CA ILE A 63 13.41 -3.10 6.14
C ILE A 63 13.63 -4.27 5.19
N SER A 64 12.68 -5.20 5.13
CA SER A 64 12.79 -6.36 4.26
C SER A 64 12.83 -5.97 2.78
N THR A 65 11.97 -5.04 2.36
CA THR A 65 11.97 -4.53 0.99
C THR A 65 13.33 -3.91 0.65
N LEU A 66 13.85 -2.99 1.48
CA LEU A 66 15.13 -2.31 1.23
C LEU A 66 16.31 -3.25 1.18
N LEU A 67 16.28 -4.39 1.89
CA LEU A 67 17.35 -5.39 1.88
C LEU A 67 17.37 -6.23 0.59
N TRP A 68 16.21 -6.50 -0.02
CA TRP A 68 16.13 -7.51 -1.07
C TRP A 68 15.79 -6.97 -2.46
N PHE A 69 15.26 -5.73 -2.60
CA PHE A 69 14.90 -5.19 -3.90
C PHE A 69 16.11 -4.53 -4.62
N ASP A 70 15.94 -4.31 -5.91
CA ASP A 70 16.89 -3.54 -6.70
C ASP A 70 16.66 -2.04 -6.48
N LEU A 71 17.60 -1.37 -5.80
CA LEU A 71 17.54 0.05 -5.45
C LEU A 71 17.40 0.98 -6.68
N SER A 72 17.72 0.49 -7.87
CA SER A 72 17.53 1.25 -9.12
C SER A 72 16.07 1.23 -9.63
N ASN A 73 15.22 0.34 -9.07
CA ASN A 73 13.87 0.16 -9.53
C ASN A 73 12.92 1.24 -9.00
N ARG A 74 12.38 2.06 -9.90
CA ARG A 74 11.47 3.17 -9.57
C ARG A 74 10.11 2.74 -9.03
N PHE A 75 9.57 1.59 -9.50
CA PHE A 75 8.25 1.14 -9.08
C PHE A 75 8.21 0.73 -7.61
N VAL A 76 9.29 0.12 -7.12
CA VAL A 76 9.38 -0.22 -5.69
C VAL A 76 9.49 1.06 -4.84
N TRP A 77 10.25 2.05 -5.31
CA TRP A 77 10.36 3.33 -4.60
C TRP A 77 9.02 4.05 -4.50
N ILE A 78 8.26 4.16 -5.60
CA ILE A 78 6.97 4.86 -5.55
C ILE A 78 5.98 4.14 -4.63
N VAL A 79 5.92 2.79 -4.68
CA VAL A 79 5.07 2.02 -3.78
C VAL A 79 5.49 2.21 -2.33
N LEU A 80 6.80 2.18 -2.03
CA LEU A 80 7.32 2.38 -0.67
C LEU A 80 7.02 3.79 -0.15
N VAL A 81 7.23 4.83 -0.98
CA VAL A 81 6.94 6.22 -0.61
C VAL A 81 5.45 6.44 -0.36
N VAL A 82 4.57 5.91 -1.22
CA VAL A 82 3.11 5.99 -0.99
C VAL A 82 2.74 5.26 0.30
N THR A 83 3.24 4.05 0.50
CA THR A 83 2.98 3.26 1.70
C THR A 83 3.36 4.01 2.97
N LEU A 84 4.58 4.56 3.02
CA LEU A 84 5.05 5.33 4.16
C LEU A 84 4.31 6.67 4.32
N GLY A 85 3.96 7.33 3.22
CA GLY A 85 3.19 8.56 3.24
C GLY A 85 1.79 8.37 3.82
N PHE A 86 1.07 7.34 3.37
CA PHE A 86 -0.23 6.99 3.94
C PHE A 86 -0.11 6.48 5.39
N GLY A 87 0.97 5.75 5.69
CA GLY A 87 1.31 5.36 7.05
C GLY A 87 1.55 6.55 7.98
N ALA A 88 2.21 7.60 7.50
CA ALA A 88 2.42 8.84 8.25
C ALA A 88 1.10 9.59 8.54
N ILE A 89 0.15 9.60 7.58
CA ILE A 89 -1.19 10.14 7.81
C ILE A 89 -1.90 9.34 8.92
N GLY A 90 -1.89 8.01 8.82
CA GLY A 90 -2.48 7.14 9.83
C GLY A 90 -1.81 7.30 11.19
N TRP A 91 -0.48 7.42 11.23
CA TRP A 91 0.27 7.68 12.46
C TRP A 91 -0.13 9.03 13.10
N ALA A 92 -0.28 10.08 12.32
CA ALA A 92 -0.71 11.38 12.83
C ALA A 92 -2.15 11.34 13.38
N ASP A 93 -3.04 10.54 12.76
CA ASP A 93 -4.41 10.34 13.23
C ASP A 93 -4.43 9.56 14.55
N ASP A 94 -3.78 8.40 14.61
CA ASP A 94 -3.70 7.56 15.80
C ASP A 94 -2.98 8.27 16.95
N TRP A 95 -1.92 9.03 16.65
CA TRP A 95 -1.19 9.82 17.65
C TRP A 95 -2.08 10.88 18.31
N ARG A 96 -2.91 11.59 17.52
CA ARG A 96 -3.86 12.56 18.08
C ARG A 96 -4.89 11.89 18.99
N LYS A 97 -5.41 10.72 18.60
CA LYS A 97 -6.36 9.95 19.42
C LYS A 97 -5.77 9.56 20.77
N VAL A 98 -4.50 9.16 20.79
CA VAL A 98 -3.83 8.63 21.97
C VAL A 98 -3.27 9.74 22.87
N VAL A 99 -2.46 10.63 22.31
CA VAL A 99 -1.73 11.64 23.10
C VAL A 99 -2.63 12.80 23.49
N ASN A 100 -3.44 13.30 22.56
CA ASN A 100 -4.36 14.40 22.83
C ASN A 100 -5.68 13.93 23.46
N LYS A 101 -5.86 12.59 23.59
CA LYS A 101 -7.11 11.97 24.09
C LYS A 101 -8.35 12.48 23.34
N ASP A 102 -8.18 12.83 22.06
CA ASP A 102 -9.28 13.23 21.19
C ASP A 102 -9.84 11.99 20.46
N PRO A 103 -11.04 11.51 20.82
CA PRO A 103 -11.60 10.31 20.21
C PRO A 103 -11.85 10.47 18.70
N ASN A 104 -11.91 11.70 18.19
CA ASN A 104 -12.13 11.96 16.79
C ASN A 104 -10.84 11.94 15.94
N GLY A 105 -9.67 12.09 16.58
CA GLY A 105 -8.37 12.11 15.90
C GLY A 105 -8.22 13.25 14.88
N MET A 106 -7.78 12.91 13.68
CA MET A 106 -7.66 13.87 12.57
C MET A 106 -9.04 14.14 11.95
N ARG A 107 -9.35 15.39 11.63
CA ARG A 107 -10.60 15.74 10.93
C ARG A 107 -10.65 15.02 9.57
N SER A 108 -11.80 14.45 9.21
CA SER A 108 -11.96 13.68 7.96
C SER A 108 -11.54 14.47 6.72
N ARG A 109 -11.80 15.78 6.67
CA ARG A 109 -11.37 16.66 5.57
C ARG A 109 -9.84 16.79 5.48
N GLU A 110 -9.15 16.93 6.63
CA GLU A 110 -7.70 17.02 6.71
C GLU A 110 -7.05 15.70 6.26
N LYS A 111 -7.55 14.58 6.76
CA LYS A 111 -7.12 13.23 6.38
C LYS A 111 -7.26 13.00 4.88
N TYR A 112 -8.43 13.30 4.33
CA TYR A 112 -8.72 13.15 2.91
C TYR A 112 -7.86 14.08 2.05
N MET A 113 -7.59 15.31 2.49
CA MET A 113 -6.72 16.26 1.79
C MET A 113 -5.29 15.70 1.65
N TRP A 114 -4.70 15.19 2.72
CA TRP A 114 -3.35 14.61 2.67
C TRP A 114 -3.29 13.35 1.80
N GLN A 115 -4.29 12.46 1.91
CA GLN A 115 -4.43 11.30 1.03
C GLN A 115 -4.53 11.72 -0.45
N SER A 116 -5.29 12.77 -0.73
CA SER A 116 -5.45 13.30 -2.09
C SER A 116 -4.14 13.88 -2.64
N ILE A 117 -3.38 14.61 -1.83
CA ILE A 117 -2.08 15.15 -2.24
C ILE A 117 -1.13 14.01 -2.63
N ILE A 118 -0.97 13.02 -1.74
CA ILE A 118 -0.06 11.89 -2.01
C ILE A 118 -0.55 11.07 -3.20
N GLY A 119 -1.86 10.77 -3.27
CA GLY A 119 -2.45 10.01 -4.36
C GLY A 119 -2.32 10.70 -5.73
N LEU A 120 -2.53 12.01 -5.79
CA LEU A 120 -2.36 12.78 -7.02
C LEU A 120 -0.89 12.87 -7.45
N LEU A 121 0.03 13.10 -6.52
CA LEU A 121 1.46 13.11 -6.84
C LEU A 121 1.94 11.75 -7.34
N ALA A 122 1.48 10.66 -6.72
CA ALA A 122 1.77 9.31 -7.18
C ALA A 122 1.19 9.04 -8.57
N ALA A 123 -0.05 9.46 -8.83
CA ALA A 123 -0.71 9.31 -10.12
C ALA A 123 0.01 10.08 -11.23
N LEU A 124 0.41 11.32 -10.97
CA LEU A 124 1.19 12.13 -11.89
C LEU A 124 2.55 11.52 -12.19
N TYR A 125 3.23 10.97 -11.20
CA TYR A 125 4.50 10.29 -11.43
C TYR A 125 4.31 9.01 -12.24
N LEU A 126 3.29 8.20 -11.93
CA LEU A 126 3.06 6.91 -12.56
C LEU A 126 2.71 7.02 -14.03
N VAL A 127 1.88 7.99 -14.45
CA VAL A 127 1.48 8.14 -15.85
C VAL A 127 2.68 8.30 -16.80
N PHE A 128 3.71 9.03 -16.36
CA PHE A 128 4.94 9.18 -17.14
C PHE A 128 5.94 8.04 -16.92
N SER A 129 5.95 7.46 -15.73
CA SER A 129 6.84 6.37 -15.37
C SER A 129 6.47 5.03 -16.05
N ILE A 130 5.20 4.73 -16.24
CA ILE A 130 4.75 3.51 -16.95
C ILE A 130 5.06 3.62 -18.44
N SER A 131 4.99 4.83 -18.99
CA SER A 131 5.18 5.07 -20.42
C SER A 131 6.64 5.05 -20.88
N GLU A 132 7.60 5.17 -19.98
CA GLU A 132 9.02 5.24 -20.31
C GLU A 132 9.87 4.33 -19.40
N SER A 133 10.73 3.53 -20.03
CA SER A 133 11.60 2.61 -19.28
C SER A 133 12.80 3.30 -18.60
N ASN A 134 13.18 4.50 -19.06
CA ASN A 134 14.33 5.24 -18.55
C ASN A 134 13.92 6.40 -17.65
N ASN A 135 14.41 6.40 -16.40
CA ASN A 135 14.08 7.42 -15.40
C ASN A 135 14.39 8.87 -15.84
N TYR A 136 15.45 9.08 -16.61
CA TYR A 136 15.81 10.42 -17.10
C TYR A 136 14.78 10.97 -18.09
N LYS A 137 14.14 10.11 -18.87
CA LYS A 137 13.13 10.51 -19.84
C LYS A 137 11.76 10.80 -19.25
N VAL A 138 11.49 10.36 -18.01
CA VAL A 138 10.22 10.67 -17.34
C VAL A 138 10.02 12.18 -17.18
N LEU A 139 11.06 12.90 -16.78
CA LEU A 139 11.00 14.36 -16.65
C LEU A 139 10.89 15.05 -18.04
N GLU A 140 11.59 14.54 -19.03
CA GLU A 140 11.49 15.05 -20.41
C GLU A 140 10.09 14.86 -20.98
N LEU A 141 9.46 13.71 -20.75
CA LEU A 141 8.08 13.46 -21.15
C LEU A 141 7.10 14.43 -20.47
N PHE A 142 7.27 14.65 -19.18
CA PHE A 142 6.46 15.62 -18.44
C PHE A 142 6.61 17.03 -19.02
N VAL A 143 7.84 17.47 -19.26
CA VAL A 143 8.12 18.79 -19.85
C VAL A 143 7.58 18.90 -21.28
N SER A 144 7.71 17.84 -22.09
CA SER A 144 7.16 17.83 -23.45
C SER A 144 5.64 17.89 -23.44
N TRP A 145 4.98 17.18 -22.53
CA TRP A 145 3.53 17.23 -22.37
C TRP A 145 3.03 18.63 -21.96
N VAL A 146 3.73 19.30 -21.04
CA VAL A 146 3.39 20.68 -20.66
C VAL A 146 3.62 21.64 -21.84
N ARG A 147 4.72 21.49 -22.61
CA ARG A 147 5.03 22.33 -23.77
C ARG A 147 4.08 22.11 -24.96
N SER A 148 3.53 20.90 -25.10
CA SER A 148 2.55 20.60 -26.17
C SER A 148 1.15 21.16 -25.88
N GLY A 149 0.94 21.85 -24.75
CA GLY A 149 -0.35 22.37 -24.35
C GLY A 149 -1.28 21.29 -23.80
N PHE A 150 -0.72 20.30 -23.10
CA PHE A 150 -1.46 19.18 -22.47
C PHE A 150 -2.09 18.23 -23.50
N ASP A 151 -1.35 17.81 -24.52
CA ASP A 151 -1.82 16.88 -25.53
C ASP A 151 -2.36 15.59 -24.92
N VAL A 152 -3.61 15.26 -25.26
CA VAL A 152 -4.35 14.10 -24.71
C VAL A 152 -3.75 12.78 -25.19
N ASN A 153 -3.04 12.75 -26.32
CA ASN A 153 -2.44 11.54 -26.89
C ASN A 153 -1.07 11.17 -26.31
N LEU A 154 -0.52 11.99 -25.44
CA LEU A 154 0.72 11.70 -24.73
C LEU A 154 0.43 11.43 -23.25
N PRO A 155 0.99 10.38 -22.64
CA PRO A 155 1.75 9.26 -23.21
C PRO A 155 0.84 8.15 -23.78
N THR A 156 1.25 7.54 -24.86
CA THR A 156 0.48 6.54 -25.63
C THR A 156 0.14 5.24 -24.88
N GLN A 157 0.77 4.97 -23.77
CA GLN A 157 0.63 3.73 -23.01
C GLN A 157 -0.33 3.80 -21.82
N ALA A 158 -0.91 4.97 -21.53
CA ALA A 158 -1.90 5.13 -20.46
C ALA A 158 -3.28 4.64 -20.93
N GLY A 159 -3.46 3.33 -21.04
CA GLY A 159 -4.70 2.68 -21.45
C GLY A 159 -5.27 1.79 -20.38
N LEU A 160 -6.60 1.73 -20.28
CA LEU A 160 -7.31 0.76 -19.45
C LEU A 160 -7.56 -0.51 -20.25
N LEU A 161 -6.97 -1.62 -19.80
CA LEU A 161 -7.26 -2.94 -20.35
C LEU A 161 -8.56 -3.46 -19.74
N LEU A 162 -9.51 -3.84 -20.61
CA LEU A 162 -10.77 -4.41 -20.15
C LEU A 162 -10.57 -5.91 -19.84
N PRO A 163 -10.90 -6.36 -18.61
CA PRO A 163 -10.85 -7.77 -18.27
C PRO A 163 -11.68 -8.60 -19.28
N PHE A 164 -11.20 -9.77 -19.64
CA PHE A 164 -11.79 -10.71 -20.61
C PHE A 164 -11.70 -10.30 -22.09
N PHE A 165 -11.50 -9.01 -22.42
CA PHE A 165 -11.36 -8.52 -23.80
C PHE A 165 -9.92 -8.10 -24.07
N LYS A 166 -9.04 -9.08 -24.32
CA LYS A 166 -7.58 -8.91 -24.39
C LYS A 166 -7.09 -7.90 -25.45
N GLU A 167 -7.88 -7.68 -26.49
CA GLU A 167 -7.56 -6.77 -27.59
C GLU A 167 -8.17 -5.36 -27.41
N VAL A 168 -9.00 -5.18 -26.37
CA VAL A 168 -9.68 -3.90 -26.14
C VAL A 168 -8.94 -3.14 -25.05
N SER A 169 -8.19 -2.12 -25.47
CA SER A 169 -7.63 -1.12 -24.57
C SER A 169 -8.31 0.22 -24.83
N TYR A 170 -8.79 0.86 -23.78
CA TYR A 170 -9.37 2.19 -23.87
C TYR A 170 -8.31 3.24 -23.49
N PRO A 171 -7.93 4.15 -24.39
CA PRO A 171 -6.93 5.18 -24.09
C PRO A 171 -7.52 6.19 -23.11
N LEU A 172 -7.01 6.22 -21.89
CA LEU A 172 -7.47 7.15 -20.85
C LEU A 172 -6.87 8.56 -21.01
N GLY A 173 -5.74 8.67 -21.68
CA GLY A 173 -4.92 9.88 -21.68
C GLY A 173 -4.38 10.22 -20.28
N VAL A 174 -3.64 11.31 -20.15
CA VAL A 174 -3.05 11.72 -18.86
C VAL A 174 -4.11 11.97 -17.80
N LEU A 175 -5.13 12.76 -18.12
CA LEU A 175 -6.16 13.14 -17.15
C LEU A 175 -6.98 11.95 -16.68
N GLY A 176 -7.44 11.10 -17.61
CA GLY A 176 -8.20 9.90 -17.27
C GLY A 176 -7.39 8.93 -16.42
N PHE A 177 -6.11 8.71 -16.77
CA PHE A 177 -5.21 7.87 -16.00
C PHE A 177 -4.97 8.43 -14.59
N VAL A 178 -4.71 9.73 -14.44
CA VAL A 178 -4.50 10.38 -13.14
C VAL A 178 -5.74 10.27 -12.26
N ILE A 179 -6.93 10.54 -12.81
CA ILE A 179 -8.19 10.42 -12.05
C ILE A 179 -8.41 8.97 -11.61
N MET A 180 -8.26 8.00 -12.51
CA MET A 180 -8.44 6.59 -12.21
C MET A 180 -7.45 6.11 -11.15
N THR A 181 -6.17 6.41 -11.34
CA THR A 181 -5.11 6.06 -10.37
C THR A 181 -5.36 6.66 -9.00
N TYR A 182 -5.72 7.94 -8.95
CA TYR A 182 -6.08 8.62 -7.71
C TYR A 182 -7.24 7.91 -7.00
N LEU A 183 -8.32 7.60 -7.72
CA LEU A 183 -9.48 6.92 -7.14
C LEU A 183 -9.12 5.52 -6.62
N VAL A 184 -8.27 4.78 -7.35
CA VAL A 184 -7.82 3.44 -6.93
C VAL A 184 -6.97 3.53 -5.67
N ILE A 185 -5.96 4.41 -5.63
CA ILE A 185 -5.04 4.52 -4.48
C ILE A 185 -5.79 4.98 -3.22
N VAL A 186 -6.53 6.09 -3.32
CA VAL A 186 -7.26 6.65 -2.17
C VAL A 186 -8.42 5.74 -1.78
N GLY A 187 -9.14 5.18 -2.76
CA GLY A 187 -10.23 4.24 -2.54
C GLY A 187 -9.76 2.97 -1.82
N ALA A 188 -8.69 2.32 -2.31
CA ALA A 188 -8.13 1.13 -1.67
C ALA A 188 -7.64 1.41 -0.25
N SER A 189 -6.98 2.56 -0.03
CA SER A 189 -6.54 2.97 1.30
C SER A 189 -7.70 3.07 2.30
N ASN A 190 -8.77 3.76 1.91
CA ASN A 190 -9.94 3.90 2.77
C ASN A 190 -10.73 2.58 2.90
N ALA A 191 -10.78 1.75 1.87
CA ALA A 191 -11.42 0.44 1.93
C ALA A 191 -10.78 -0.48 2.95
N VAL A 192 -9.43 -0.58 2.95
CA VAL A 192 -8.71 -1.37 3.96
C VAL A 192 -8.94 -0.81 5.37
N ASN A 193 -8.95 0.53 5.51
CA ASN A 193 -9.22 1.18 6.80
C ASN A 193 -10.63 0.89 7.32
N LEU A 194 -11.63 0.87 6.45
CA LEU A 194 -13.00 0.50 6.83
C LEU A 194 -13.13 -0.99 7.21
N THR A 195 -12.30 -1.85 6.63
CA THR A 195 -12.28 -3.29 6.92
C THR A 195 -11.63 -3.59 8.28
N ASP A 196 -10.77 -2.71 8.80
CA ASP A 196 -10.05 -2.89 10.08
C ASP A 196 -10.94 -2.63 11.30
N GLY A 197 -12.10 -3.29 11.34
CA GLY A 197 -13.07 -3.18 12.43
C GLY A 197 -13.09 -4.37 13.40
N LEU A 198 -12.51 -5.51 13.03
CA LEU A 198 -12.50 -6.74 13.81
C LEU A 198 -11.12 -7.40 13.80
N ASP A 199 -10.83 -8.17 14.88
CA ASP A 199 -9.56 -8.89 15.06
C ASP A 199 -9.25 -9.78 13.85
N GLY A 200 -8.10 -9.57 13.21
CA GLY A 200 -7.62 -10.34 12.07
C GLY A 200 -8.35 -10.11 10.75
N LEU A 201 -9.45 -9.34 10.72
CA LEU A 201 -10.30 -9.23 9.55
C LEU A 201 -9.61 -8.49 8.38
N ALA A 202 -8.90 -7.41 8.62
CA ALA A 202 -8.30 -6.61 7.55
C ALA A 202 -7.00 -7.22 7.02
N ILE A 203 -6.15 -7.75 7.89
CA ILE A 203 -4.80 -8.15 7.50
C ILE A 203 -4.79 -9.36 6.56
N MET A 204 -5.70 -10.33 6.74
CA MET A 204 -5.72 -11.52 5.89
C MET A 204 -6.11 -11.21 4.44
N PRO A 205 -7.20 -10.46 4.14
CA PRO A 205 -7.48 -9.99 2.79
C PRO A 205 -6.32 -9.19 2.16
N VAL A 206 -5.63 -8.34 2.94
CA VAL A 206 -4.46 -7.60 2.45
C VAL A 206 -3.36 -8.56 2.00
N VAL A 207 -3.06 -9.60 2.79
CA VAL A 207 -2.07 -10.62 2.43
C VAL A 207 -2.49 -11.35 1.16
N MET A 208 -3.75 -11.76 1.05
CA MET A 208 -4.27 -12.48 -0.12
C MET A 208 -4.22 -11.62 -1.39
N VAL A 209 -4.74 -10.40 -1.34
CA VAL A 209 -4.75 -9.47 -2.48
C VAL A 209 -3.32 -9.07 -2.86
N GLY A 210 -2.48 -8.76 -1.87
CA GLY A 210 -1.07 -8.45 -2.11
C GLY A 210 -0.31 -9.61 -2.76
N SER A 211 -0.58 -10.84 -2.34
CA SER A 211 0.01 -12.04 -2.96
C SER A 211 -0.46 -12.21 -4.41
N ALA A 212 -1.75 -12.01 -4.70
CA ALA A 212 -2.28 -12.05 -6.05
C ALA A 212 -1.66 -10.97 -6.95
N LEU A 213 -1.57 -9.72 -6.46
CA LEU A 213 -0.88 -8.63 -7.16
C LEU A 213 0.61 -8.94 -7.40
N GLY A 214 1.26 -9.62 -6.46
CA GLY A 214 2.63 -10.10 -6.62
C GLY A 214 2.79 -11.08 -7.78
N VAL A 215 1.80 -11.98 -7.97
CA VAL A 215 1.78 -12.88 -9.14
C VAL A 215 1.61 -12.08 -10.43
N PHE A 216 0.69 -11.10 -10.47
CA PHE A 216 0.54 -10.21 -11.63
C PHE A 216 1.84 -9.44 -11.91
N ALA A 217 2.48 -8.87 -10.90
CA ALA A 217 3.75 -8.19 -11.03
C ALA A 217 4.84 -9.07 -11.65
N TYR A 218 4.92 -10.32 -11.21
CA TYR A 218 5.87 -11.28 -11.76
C TYR A 218 5.60 -11.59 -13.23
N VAL A 219 4.33 -11.79 -13.59
CA VAL A 219 3.92 -12.15 -14.95
C VAL A 219 4.08 -10.97 -15.90
N THR A 220 3.59 -9.78 -15.55
CA THR A 220 3.69 -8.57 -16.38
C THR A 220 5.14 -8.05 -16.50
N GLY A 221 5.94 -8.27 -15.46
CA GLY A 221 7.37 -7.94 -15.46
C GLY A 221 8.26 -8.88 -16.29
N ASN A 222 7.74 -10.02 -16.75
CA ASN A 222 8.48 -11.00 -17.54
C ASN A 222 7.96 -11.04 -18.99
N ALA A 223 8.81 -10.68 -19.95
CA ALA A 223 8.43 -10.58 -21.37
C ALA A 223 7.87 -11.89 -21.94
N PHE A 224 8.39 -13.06 -21.50
CA PHE A 224 7.92 -14.36 -21.97
C PHE A 224 6.51 -14.68 -21.46
N TYR A 225 6.28 -14.52 -20.15
CA TYR A 225 4.97 -14.80 -19.56
C TYR A 225 3.92 -13.76 -19.96
N ALA A 226 4.28 -12.49 -20.02
CA ALA A 226 3.39 -11.43 -20.48
C ALA A 226 2.90 -11.73 -21.90
N LYS A 227 3.81 -12.05 -22.82
CA LYS A 227 3.46 -12.44 -24.20
C LYS A 227 2.59 -13.69 -24.25
N TYR A 228 2.93 -14.74 -23.50
CA TYR A 228 2.19 -15.99 -23.49
C TYR A 228 0.74 -15.82 -22.99
N LEU A 229 0.53 -14.98 -21.97
CA LEU A 229 -0.77 -14.71 -21.38
C LEU A 229 -1.52 -13.56 -22.03
N PHE A 230 -0.93 -12.91 -23.05
CA PHE A 230 -1.49 -11.73 -23.73
C PHE A 230 -1.71 -10.56 -22.75
N LEU A 231 -0.79 -10.38 -21.81
CA LEU A 231 -0.76 -9.24 -20.91
C LEU A 231 0.28 -8.21 -21.37
N PRO A 232 0.12 -6.93 -21.00
CA PRO A 232 1.14 -5.94 -21.30
C PRO A 232 2.45 -6.28 -20.58
N HIS A 233 3.56 -6.15 -21.28
CA HIS A 233 4.87 -6.27 -20.65
C HIS A 233 5.27 -4.93 -20.04
N ILE A 234 5.47 -4.90 -18.72
CA ILE A 234 5.86 -3.71 -17.96
C ILE A 234 7.26 -3.94 -17.38
N PRO A 235 8.30 -3.45 -18.07
CA PRO A 235 9.68 -3.65 -17.63
C PRO A 235 9.92 -3.10 -16.22
N GLY A 236 10.45 -3.95 -15.34
CA GLY A 236 10.71 -3.59 -13.94
C GLY A 236 9.57 -3.88 -12.96
N ALA A 237 8.33 -4.14 -13.42
CA ALA A 237 7.22 -4.49 -12.52
C ALA A 237 7.49 -5.76 -11.71
N GLY A 238 8.29 -6.69 -12.24
CA GLY A 238 8.63 -7.94 -11.54
C GLY A 238 9.31 -7.76 -10.18
N GLU A 239 9.96 -6.63 -9.92
CA GLU A 239 10.55 -6.32 -8.62
C GLU A 239 9.47 -6.05 -7.53
N LEU A 240 8.26 -5.67 -7.94
CA LEU A 240 7.13 -5.52 -7.01
C LEU A 240 6.74 -6.83 -6.32
N LEU A 241 7.08 -7.99 -6.91
CA LEU A 241 6.94 -9.28 -6.25
C LEU A 241 7.68 -9.31 -4.91
N ILE A 242 8.85 -8.66 -4.82
CA ILE A 242 9.64 -8.63 -3.58
C ILE A 242 8.90 -7.82 -2.51
N PHE A 243 8.35 -6.68 -2.89
CA PHE A 243 7.52 -5.86 -2.00
C PHE A 243 6.26 -6.61 -1.54
N CYS A 244 5.53 -7.24 -2.47
CA CYS A 244 4.34 -8.02 -2.16
C CYS A 244 4.66 -9.20 -1.22
N SER A 245 5.81 -9.87 -1.44
CA SER A 245 6.27 -10.97 -0.59
C SER A 245 6.65 -10.49 0.81
N ALA A 246 7.34 -9.35 0.91
CA ALA A 246 7.62 -8.72 2.21
C ALA A 246 6.33 -8.31 2.93
N MET A 247 5.34 -7.78 2.21
CA MET A 247 4.03 -7.43 2.74
C MET A 247 3.28 -8.68 3.26
N ALA A 248 3.34 -9.78 2.52
CA ALA A 248 2.75 -11.05 2.96
C ALA A 248 3.44 -11.57 4.23
N GLY A 249 4.78 -11.56 4.28
CA GLY A 249 5.54 -11.96 5.47
C GLY A 249 5.25 -11.11 6.70
N ALA A 250 5.27 -9.78 6.54
CA ALA A 250 4.95 -8.83 7.62
C ALA A 250 3.49 -8.97 8.08
N GLY A 251 2.55 -9.15 7.14
CA GLY A 251 1.13 -9.35 7.42
C GLY A 251 0.86 -10.64 8.17
N LEU A 252 1.49 -11.77 7.79
CA LEU A 252 1.36 -13.04 8.49
C LEU A 252 1.97 -12.98 9.91
N ALA A 253 3.10 -12.29 10.08
CA ALA A 253 3.67 -12.07 11.42
C ALA A 253 2.74 -11.24 12.29
N PHE A 254 2.15 -10.19 11.73
CA PHE A 254 1.20 -9.36 12.46
C PHE A 254 -0.08 -10.11 12.79
N LEU A 255 -0.60 -10.92 11.87
CA LEU A 255 -1.79 -11.77 12.08
C LEU A 255 -1.63 -12.65 13.31
N TRP A 256 -0.44 -13.17 13.60
CA TRP A 256 -0.16 -13.97 14.79
C TRP A 256 -0.55 -13.24 16.09
N PHE A 257 -0.34 -11.93 16.16
CA PHE A 257 -0.67 -11.11 17.33
C PHE A 257 -2.06 -10.46 17.24
N ASN A 258 -2.64 -10.39 16.05
CA ASN A 258 -3.93 -9.74 15.81
C ASN A 258 -5.11 -10.73 15.70
N THR A 259 -4.83 -12.05 15.73
CA THR A 259 -5.87 -13.08 15.78
C THR A 259 -6.64 -12.99 17.10
N TYR A 260 -7.94 -13.32 17.07
CA TYR A 260 -8.79 -13.27 18.25
C TYR A 260 -8.30 -14.22 19.38
N PRO A 261 -8.18 -13.76 20.64
CA PRO A 261 -8.31 -12.37 21.10
C PRO A 261 -7.04 -11.54 20.76
N ALA A 262 -7.21 -10.42 20.08
CA ALA A 262 -6.09 -9.64 19.59
C ALA A 262 -5.24 -9.04 20.73
N GLN A 263 -3.93 -9.19 20.62
CA GLN A 263 -2.94 -8.58 21.52
C GLN A 263 -2.60 -7.14 21.11
N VAL A 264 -2.86 -6.78 19.84
CA VAL A 264 -2.60 -5.46 19.27
C VAL A 264 -3.53 -5.21 18.08
N PHE A 265 -4.04 -3.99 17.94
CA PHE A 265 -4.78 -3.54 16.78
C PHE A 265 -3.85 -2.86 15.76
N MET A 266 -4.18 -3.02 14.47
CA MET A 266 -3.39 -2.45 13.39
C MET A 266 -3.41 -0.92 13.42
N GLY A 267 -4.57 -0.34 13.59
CA GLY A 267 -4.80 1.11 13.59
C GLY A 267 -4.71 1.72 12.19
N ASP A 268 -5.00 3.01 12.14
CA ASP A 268 -4.98 3.77 10.89
C ASP A 268 -3.59 3.80 10.23
N VAL A 269 -2.52 3.68 11.03
CA VAL A 269 -1.13 3.56 10.54
C VAL A 269 -0.97 2.43 9.55
N GLY A 270 -1.42 1.23 9.92
CA GLY A 270 -1.27 0.05 9.07
C GLY A 270 -2.32 0.00 7.97
N ALA A 271 -3.56 0.27 8.32
CA ALA A 271 -4.70 0.12 7.41
C ALA A 271 -4.59 1.05 6.19
N LEU A 272 -4.31 2.34 6.40
CA LEU A 272 -4.14 3.30 5.31
C LEU A 272 -2.91 2.99 4.46
N ALA A 273 -1.81 2.63 5.09
CA ALA A 273 -0.56 2.33 4.40
C ALA A 273 -0.67 1.11 3.48
N LEU A 274 -1.21 0.01 4.01
CA LEU A 274 -1.38 -1.23 3.25
C LEU A 274 -2.38 -1.06 2.10
N GLY A 275 -3.49 -0.35 2.34
CA GLY A 275 -4.45 -0.05 1.28
C GLY A 275 -3.86 0.85 0.20
N GLY A 276 -3.08 1.88 0.56
CA GLY A 276 -2.35 2.72 -0.38
C GLY A 276 -1.33 1.93 -1.21
N ALA A 277 -0.61 1.00 -0.57
CA ALA A 277 0.30 0.08 -1.25
C ALA A 277 -0.42 -0.79 -2.28
N LEU A 278 -1.51 -1.46 -1.87
CA LEU A 278 -2.31 -2.31 -2.77
C LEU A 278 -2.84 -1.54 -3.96
N GLY A 279 -3.42 -0.34 -3.73
CA GLY A 279 -3.92 0.51 -4.80
C GLY A 279 -2.83 0.95 -5.77
N THR A 280 -1.63 1.29 -5.26
CA THR A 280 -0.51 1.70 -6.10
C THR A 280 0.01 0.54 -6.95
N ILE A 281 0.16 -0.65 -6.36
CA ILE A 281 0.60 -1.85 -7.09
C ILE A 281 -0.43 -2.22 -8.16
N ALA A 282 -1.73 -2.20 -7.82
CA ALA A 282 -2.81 -2.57 -8.74
C ALA A 282 -2.87 -1.68 -9.99
N VAL A 283 -2.44 -0.41 -9.89
CA VAL A 283 -2.35 0.49 -11.05
C VAL A 283 -1.12 0.19 -11.91
N ILE A 284 -0.05 -0.31 -11.32
CA ILE A 284 1.20 -0.58 -12.06
C ILE A 284 1.11 -1.89 -12.85
N VAL A 285 0.45 -2.90 -12.31
CA VAL A 285 0.43 -4.28 -12.85
C VAL A 285 -0.87 -4.61 -13.59
#